data_72816c4a80afbc0f7db564188a752f5f
#
_entry.id   72816c4a80afbc0f7db564188a752f5f
#
_cell.length_a   1.000
_cell.length_b   1.000
_cell.length_c   1.000
_cell.angle_alpha   90.00
_cell.angle_beta   90.00
_cell.angle_gamma   90.00
#
_symmetry.space_group_name_H-M   'P 1'
#
loop_
_entity.id
_entity.type
_entity.pdbx_description
1 polymer ?
#
loop_
_entity_poly.entity_id
_entity_poly.type
_entity_poly.pdbx_seq_one_letter_code
_entity_poly.pdbx_strand_id
1 'polypeptide(L)'
;VNNTEAKVISAVLEDKQIHVLLQANVETLLRTHNDIWNFIRLYSENNQCLPPSDLVREKFRDFEPVAGIGSTKHHLAELQTEYLNDSLKDILRNAAGEVQGGNGTEALDQLITKTSELKKNTATIRDIDATDIEDAVAYYERVQKQNELGAIGIKTG
;
A
#
# COMPACT_ATOMS: atom_id res chain seq x y z
N VAL A 1 -13.04 -3.79 -13.48
CA VAL A 1 -13.29 -2.80 -12.44
C VAL A 1 -12.74 -3.30 -11.11
N ASN A 2 -11.90 -2.51 -10.51
CA ASN A 2 -11.32 -2.89 -9.23
C ASN A 2 -12.20 -2.40 -8.08
N ASN A 3 -12.94 -3.32 -7.50
CA ASN A 3 -13.84 -3.00 -6.39
C ASN A 3 -13.11 -2.53 -5.13
N THR A 4 -11.89 -3.00 -4.92
CA THR A 4 -11.10 -2.60 -3.75
C THR A 4 -10.74 -1.13 -3.80
N GLU A 5 -10.38 -0.60 -4.97
CA GLU A 5 -10.12 0.83 -5.15
C GLU A 5 -11.37 1.66 -4.84
N ALA A 6 -12.52 1.23 -5.34
CA ALA A 6 -13.80 1.89 -5.05
C ALA A 6 -14.12 1.87 -3.55
N LYS A 7 -13.83 0.77 -2.88
CA LYS A 7 -14.03 0.66 -1.44
C LYS A 7 -13.12 1.61 -0.65
N VAL A 8 -11.85 1.72 -1.04
CA VAL A 8 -10.91 2.64 -0.40
C VAL A 8 -11.41 4.08 -0.51
N ILE A 9 -11.80 4.48 -1.71
CA ILE A 9 -12.30 5.83 -1.96
C ILE A 9 -13.59 6.09 -1.19
N SER A 10 -14.51 5.13 -1.22
CA SER A 10 -15.77 5.26 -0.47
C SER A 10 -15.52 5.34 1.03
N ALA A 11 -14.59 4.55 1.56
CA ALA A 11 -14.26 4.56 2.97
C ALA A 11 -13.69 5.91 3.40
N VAL A 12 -12.80 6.51 2.62
CA VAL A 12 -12.22 7.80 2.96
C VAL A 12 -13.26 8.91 2.94
N LEU A 13 -14.24 8.82 2.07
CA LEU A 13 -15.33 9.79 2.02
C LEU A 13 -16.25 9.68 3.24
N GLU A 14 -16.38 8.49 3.82
CA GLU A 14 -17.19 8.26 5.01
C GLU A 14 -16.47 8.61 6.30
N ASP A 15 -15.27 8.06 6.51
CA ASP A 15 -14.55 8.24 7.78
C ASP A 15 -13.62 9.46 7.79
N LYS A 16 -13.44 10.08 6.63
CA LYS A 16 -12.66 11.32 6.46
C LYS A 16 -11.19 11.21 6.86
N GLN A 17 -10.65 10.01 6.81
CA GLN A 17 -9.25 9.76 7.16
C GLN A 17 -8.34 9.87 5.92
N ILE A 18 -8.41 11.00 5.24
CA ILE A 18 -7.62 11.23 4.01
C ILE A 18 -6.12 11.16 4.28
N HIS A 19 -5.68 11.52 5.47
CA HIS A 19 -4.26 11.49 5.82
C HIS A 19 -3.66 10.08 5.72
N VAL A 20 -4.45 9.05 5.94
CA VAL A 20 -4.01 7.66 5.80
C VAL A 20 -3.61 7.39 4.35
N LEU A 21 -4.42 7.84 3.40
CA LEU A 21 -4.15 7.67 1.98
C LEU A 21 -2.99 8.54 1.49
N LEU A 22 -2.86 9.75 2.05
CA LEU A 22 -1.75 10.64 1.71
C LEU A 22 -0.42 10.05 2.15
N GLN A 23 -0.37 9.50 3.35
CA GLN A 23 0.84 8.86 3.88
C GLN A 23 1.22 7.62 3.10
N ALA A 24 0.24 6.91 2.57
CA ALA A 24 0.45 5.68 1.82
C ALA A 24 0.86 5.90 0.37
N ASN A 25 0.83 7.14 -0.12
CA ASN A 25 0.99 7.42 -1.55
C ASN A 25 0.06 6.54 -2.38
N VAL A 26 -1.21 6.62 -2.06
CA VAL A 26 -2.23 5.75 -2.67
C VAL A 26 -2.26 5.85 -4.19
N GLU A 27 -1.77 6.94 -4.77
CA GLU A 27 -1.66 7.12 -6.22
C GLU A 27 -0.89 5.98 -6.88
N THR A 28 0.12 5.43 -6.20
CA THR A 28 0.91 4.34 -6.75
C THR A 28 0.14 3.01 -6.76
N LEU A 29 -0.87 2.90 -5.92
CA LEU A 29 -1.68 1.69 -5.77
C LEU A 29 -2.92 1.71 -6.66
N LEU A 30 -3.41 2.91 -7.00
CA LEU A 30 -4.62 3.05 -7.81
C LEU A 30 -4.29 2.87 -9.29
N ARG A 31 -5.04 2.03 -9.97
CA ARG A 31 -4.87 1.76 -11.40
C ARG A 31 -5.95 2.42 -12.24
N THR A 32 -7.17 2.46 -11.73
CA THR A 32 -8.32 2.94 -12.49
C THR A 32 -9.00 4.16 -11.88
N HIS A 33 -8.78 4.42 -10.60
CA HIS A 33 -9.48 5.50 -9.88
C HIS A 33 -8.59 6.69 -9.53
N ASN A 34 -7.48 6.87 -10.25
CA ASN A 34 -6.57 8.00 -10.01
C ASN A 34 -7.25 9.35 -10.19
N ASP A 35 -8.12 9.47 -11.17
CA ASP A 35 -8.82 10.73 -11.45
C ASP A 35 -9.71 11.14 -10.28
N ILE A 36 -10.41 10.17 -9.72
CA ILE A 36 -11.27 10.40 -8.57
C ILE A 36 -10.45 10.81 -7.36
N TRP A 37 -9.36 10.10 -7.11
CA TRP A 37 -8.46 10.41 -6.00
C TRP A 37 -7.85 11.81 -6.14
N ASN A 38 -7.40 12.17 -7.32
CA ASN A 38 -6.85 13.50 -7.58
C ASN A 38 -7.88 14.60 -7.31
N PHE A 39 -9.12 14.36 -7.71
CA PHE A 39 -10.20 15.30 -7.43
C PHE A 39 -10.42 15.47 -5.93
N ILE A 40 -10.49 14.36 -5.20
CA ILE A 40 -10.69 14.37 -3.74
C ILE A 40 -9.54 15.11 -3.04
N ARG A 41 -8.31 14.81 -3.45
CA ARG A 41 -7.13 15.44 -2.87
C ARG A 41 -7.10 16.94 -3.10
N LEU A 42 -7.33 17.37 -4.32
CA LEU A 42 -7.34 18.79 -4.67
C LEU A 42 -8.49 19.52 -3.99
N TYR A 43 -9.65 18.90 -3.94
CA TYR A 43 -10.80 19.48 -3.24
C TYR A 43 -10.47 19.68 -1.76
N SER A 44 -9.88 18.69 -1.14
CA SER A 44 -9.49 18.74 0.26
C SER A 44 -8.46 19.84 0.53
N GLU A 45 -7.49 20.00 -0.35
CA GLU A 45 -6.47 21.04 -0.23
C GLU A 45 -7.07 22.44 -0.35
N ASN A 46 -8.02 22.61 -1.27
CA ASN A 46 -8.63 23.92 -1.55
C ASN A 46 -9.71 24.31 -0.55
N ASN A 47 -10.46 23.34 -0.03
CA ASN A 47 -11.62 23.59 0.82
C ASN A 47 -11.43 23.14 2.26
N GLN A 48 -10.32 22.49 2.57
CA GLN A 48 -9.99 21.96 3.89
C GLN A 48 -11.03 20.98 4.43
N CYS A 49 -11.79 20.38 3.54
CA CYS A 49 -12.74 19.31 3.85
C CYS A 49 -12.89 18.41 2.64
N LEU A 50 -13.39 17.21 2.86
CA LEU A 50 -13.60 16.25 1.78
C LEU A 50 -14.86 16.60 0.99
N PRO A 51 -14.89 16.30 -0.31
CA PRO A 51 -16.09 16.50 -1.09
C PRO A 51 -17.19 15.54 -0.62
N PRO A 52 -18.46 15.97 -0.68
CA PRO A 52 -19.57 15.06 -0.41
C PRO A 52 -19.60 13.91 -1.43
N SER A 53 -20.06 12.74 -1.00
CA SER A 53 -20.18 11.58 -1.90
C SER A 53 -21.02 11.90 -3.14
N ASP A 54 -22.08 12.67 -2.96
CA ASP A 54 -22.95 13.07 -4.07
C ASP A 54 -22.23 13.88 -5.13
N LEU A 55 -21.33 14.77 -4.72
CA LEU A 55 -20.53 15.57 -5.64
C LEU A 55 -19.56 14.70 -6.43
N VAL A 56 -18.92 13.75 -5.77
CA VAL A 56 -18.01 12.80 -6.43
C VAL A 56 -18.78 11.96 -7.44
N ARG A 57 -19.95 11.47 -7.06
CA ARG A 57 -20.81 10.67 -7.94
C ARG A 57 -21.28 11.48 -9.15
N GLU A 58 -21.60 12.73 -8.96
CA GLU A 58 -22.05 13.61 -10.04
C GLU A 58 -20.92 13.85 -11.04
N LYS A 59 -19.70 14.05 -10.55
CA LYS A 59 -18.55 14.31 -11.40
C LYS A 59 -18.04 13.04 -12.08
N PHE A 60 -18.09 11.90 -11.39
CA PHE A 60 -17.61 10.62 -11.91
C PHE A 60 -18.78 9.63 -11.92
N ARG A 61 -19.54 9.64 -13.00
CA ARG A 61 -20.78 8.86 -13.10
C ARG A 61 -20.58 7.35 -13.03
N ASP A 62 -19.40 6.87 -13.43
CA ASP A 62 -19.08 5.46 -13.38
C ASP A 62 -18.67 4.98 -11.98
N PHE A 63 -18.50 5.92 -11.07
CA PHE A 63 -18.14 5.60 -9.71
C PHE A 63 -19.39 5.49 -8.83
N GLU A 64 -19.57 4.34 -8.21
CA GLU A 64 -20.64 4.11 -7.25
C GLU A 64 -20.07 3.97 -5.85
N PRO A 65 -20.29 4.98 -4.98
CA PRO A 65 -19.87 4.87 -3.59
C PRO A 65 -20.55 3.71 -2.89
N VAL A 66 -19.80 3.00 -2.07
CA VAL A 66 -20.32 1.91 -1.25
C VAL A 66 -20.47 2.41 0.18
N ALA A 67 -21.65 2.27 0.74
CA ALA A 67 -21.93 2.72 2.10
C ALA A 67 -21.65 1.65 3.14
N GLY A 68 -21.27 2.07 4.35
CA GLY A 68 -21.14 1.18 5.50
C GLY A 68 -20.03 0.16 5.39
N ILE A 69 -18.96 0.49 4.68
CA ILE A 69 -17.91 -0.49 4.36
C ILE A 69 -16.78 -0.57 5.40
N GLY A 70 -16.82 0.27 6.42
CA GLY A 70 -15.80 0.24 7.47
C GLY A 70 -14.65 1.23 7.26
N SER A 71 -13.51 0.94 7.85
CA SER A 71 -12.43 1.92 7.91
C SER A 71 -11.58 1.96 6.64
N THR A 72 -11.07 3.16 6.34
CA THR A 72 -10.12 3.37 5.25
C THR A 72 -8.89 2.48 5.40
N LYS A 73 -8.36 2.33 6.60
CA LYS A 73 -7.18 1.49 6.86
C LYS A 73 -7.40 0.04 6.43
N HIS A 74 -8.57 -0.50 6.74
CA HIS A 74 -8.87 -1.89 6.38
C HIS A 74 -8.84 -2.11 4.88
N HIS A 75 -9.53 -1.25 4.14
CA HIS A 75 -9.61 -1.39 2.68
C HIS A 75 -8.31 -1.00 2.01
N LEU A 76 -7.56 -0.07 2.59
CA LEU A 76 -6.22 0.24 2.10
C LEU A 76 -5.29 -0.96 2.22
N ALA A 77 -5.36 -1.68 3.34
CA ALA A 77 -4.56 -2.90 3.52
C ALA A 77 -4.90 -3.97 2.47
N GLU A 78 -6.17 -4.12 2.15
CA GLU A 78 -6.59 -5.02 1.06
C GLU A 78 -6.01 -4.58 -0.29
N LEU A 79 -6.08 -3.29 -0.59
CA LEU A 79 -5.53 -2.74 -1.83
C LEU A 79 -4.02 -2.95 -1.91
N GLN A 80 -3.32 -2.75 -0.82
CA GLN A 80 -1.88 -2.99 -0.73
C GLN A 80 -1.53 -4.45 -1.01
N THR A 81 -2.29 -5.37 -0.44
CA THR A 81 -2.09 -6.80 -0.65
C THR A 81 -2.33 -7.18 -2.11
N GLU A 82 -3.39 -6.66 -2.71
CA GLU A 82 -3.66 -6.90 -4.13
C GLU A 82 -2.56 -6.33 -5.02
N TYR A 83 -2.11 -5.13 -4.74
CA TYR A 83 -1.03 -4.49 -5.48
C TYR A 83 0.25 -5.32 -5.40
N LEU A 84 0.60 -5.77 -4.21
CA LEU A 84 1.80 -6.58 -4.01
C LEU A 84 1.71 -7.90 -4.78
N ASN A 85 0.59 -8.60 -4.67
CA ASN A 85 0.40 -9.87 -5.35
C ASN A 85 0.43 -9.72 -6.86
N ASP A 86 -0.26 -8.73 -7.40
CA ASP A 86 -0.31 -8.48 -8.83
C ASP A 86 1.06 -8.08 -9.37
N SER A 87 1.77 -7.23 -8.63
CA SER A 87 3.12 -6.80 -9.02
C SER A 87 4.11 -7.97 -9.01
N LEU A 88 4.03 -8.84 -8.01
CA LEU A 88 4.87 -10.04 -7.97
C LEU A 88 4.56 -11.00 -9.10
N LYS A 89 3.29 -11.19 -9.43
CA LYS A 89 2.90 -12.03 -10.57
C LYS A 89 3.50 -11.51 -11.87
N ASP A 90 3.44 -10.21 -12.10
CA ASP A 90 4.00 -9.61 -13.30
C ASP A 90 5.52 -9.74 -13.35
N ILE A 91 6.18 -9.50 -12.23
CA ILE A 91 7.65 -9.65 -12.13
C ILE A 91 8.06 -11.09 -12.42
N LEU A 92 7.38 -12.05 -11.83
CA LEU A 92 7.68 -13.47 -12.01
C LEU A 92 7.40 -13.92 -13.44
N ARG A 93 6.30 -13.45 -14.04
CA ARG A 93 5.95 -13.79 -15.41
C ARG A 93 6.99 -13.25 -16.39
N ASN A 94 7.43 -12.02 -16.21
CA ASN A 94 8.45 -11.42 -17.06
C ASN A 94 9.79 -12.14 -16.91
N ALA A 95 10.17 -12.46 -15.68
CA ALA A 95 11.41 -13.20 -15.42
C ALA A 95 11.37 -14.59 -16.04
N ALA A 96 10.23 -15.28 -15.93
CA ALA A 96 10.06 -16.60 -16.54
C ALA A 96 10.21 -16.52 -18.06
N GLY A 97 9.65 -15.48 -18.69
CA GLY A 97 9.80 -15.26 -20.12
C GLY A 97 11.26 -15.07 -20.54
N GLU A 98 12.01 -14.30 -19.75
CA GLU A 98 13.43 -14.07 -20.01
C GLU A 98 14.24 -15.38 -19.88
N VAL A 99 13.95 -16.16 -18.86
CA VAL A 99 14.61 -17.45 -18.66
C VAL A 99 14.32 -18.40 -19.82
N GLN A 100 13.08 -18.44 -20.28
CA GLN A 100 12.70 -19.27 -21.43
C GLN A 100 13.40 -18.83 -22.71
N GLY A 101 13.66 -17.53 -22.84
CA GLY A 101 14.42 -16.99 -23.97
C GLY A 101 15.93 -17.13 -23.87
N GLY A 102 16.42 -17.75 -22.81
CA GLY A 102 17.85 -17.94 -22.60
C GLY A 102 18.56 -16.77 -21.94
N ASN A 103 17.81 -15.78 -21.45
CA ASN A 103 18.36 -14.56 -20.85
C ASN A 103 18.32 -14.63 -19.31
N GLY A 104 18.88 -15.68 -18.73
CA GLY A 104 18.85 -15.91 -17.29
C GLY A 104 19.51 -14.81 -16.47
N THR A 105 20.62 -14.26 -16.94
CA THR A 105 21.31 -13.16 -16.25
C THR A 105 20.43 -11.92 -16.18
N GLU A 106 19.78 -11.58 -17.29
CA GLU A 106 18.89 -10.44 -17.35
C GLU A 106 17.65 -10.64 -16.48
N ALA A 107 17.11 -11.85 -16.46
CA ALA A 107 16.00 -12.21 -15.57
C ALA A 107 16.38 -12.00 -14.11
N LEU A 108 17.57 -12.42 -13.72
CA LEU A 108 18.06 -12.25 -12.36
C LEU A 108 18.20 -10.78 -11.99
N ASP A 109 18.79 -9.99 -12.87
CA ASP A 109 18.95 -8.55 -12.64
C ASP A 109 17.61 -7.86 -12.51
N GLN A 110 16.64 -8.19 -13.34
CA GLN A 110 15.29 -7.65 -13.27
C GLN A 110 14.58 -8.03 -11.99
N LEU A 111 14.72 -9.29 -11.57
CA LEU A 111 14.14 -9.75 -10.30
C LEU A 111 14.68 -8.95 -9.13
N ILE A 112 15.98 -8.77 -9.06
CA ILE A 112 16.61 -8.03 -7.97
C ILE A 112 16.14 -6.58 -7.96
N THR A 113 16.16 -5.92 -9.12
CA THR A 113 15.80 -4.52 -9.23
C THR A 113 14.33 -4.28 -8.90
N LYS A 114 13.45 -5.04 -9.53
CA LYS A 114 12.01 -4.84 -9.39
C LYS A 114 11.49 -5.27 -8.03
N THR A 115 12.03 -6.35 -7.47
CA THR A 115 11.63 -6.76 -6.13
C THR A 115 12.14 -5.78 -5.07
N SER A 116 13.30 -5.19 -5.26
CA SER A 116 13.82 -4.16 -4.38
C SER A 116 12.95 -2.91 -4.40
N GLU A 117 12.51 -2.47 -5.58
CA GLU A 117 11.58 -1.35 -5.72
C GLU A 117 10.24 -1.65 -5.05
N LEU A 118 9.72 -2.84 -5.27
CA LEU A 118 8.45 -3.26 -4.68
C LEU A 118 8.55 -3.31 -3.16
N LYS A 119 9.64 -3.82 -2.63
CA LYS A 119 9.88 -3.85 -1.18
C LYS A 119 9.95 -2.45 -0.60
N LYS A 120 10.58 -1.53 -1.30
CA LYS A 120 10.67 -0.12 -0.91
C LYS A 120 9.28 0.51 -0.83
N ASN A 121 8.46 0.29 -1.85
CA ASN A 121 7.09 0.79 -1.88
C ASN A 121 6.25 0.17 -0.76
N THR A 122 6.44 -1.11 -0.50
CA THR A 122 5.74 -1.81 0.57
C THR A 122 6.17 -1.33 1.96
N ALA A 123 7.43 -0.99 2.14
CA ALA A 123 7.92 -0.43 3.40
C ALA A 123 7.25 0.93 3.70
N THR A 124 7.10 1.78 2.69
CA THR A 124 6.38 3.04 2.83
C THR A 124 4.93 2.81 3.25
N ILE A 125 4.31 1.77 2.70
CA ILE A 125 2.96 1.37 3.03
C ILE A 125 2.82 0.96 4.50
N ARG A 126 3.82 0.27 5.05
CA ARG A 126 3.81 -0.17 6.44
C ARG A 126 3.86 0.99 7.44
N ASP A 127 4.39 2.11 7.04
CA ASP A 127 4.50 3.28 7.91
C ASP A 127 3.15 3.90 8.27
N ILE A 128 2.07 3.49 7.62
CA ILE A 128 0.72 3.98 7.90
C ILE A 128 0.25 3.62 9.31
N ASP A 129 0.61 2.44 9.78
CA ASP A 129 0.29 1.98 11.14
C ASP A 129 1.50 2.18 12.05
N ALA A 130 2.10 3.36 12.00
CA ALA A 130 3.36 3.65 12.64
C ALA A 130 3.39 3.29 14.13
N THR A 131 2.32 3.58 14.85
CA THR A 131 2.28 3.30 16.29
C THR A 131 2.35 1.80 16.58
N ASP A 132 1.54 1.01 15.87
CA ASP A 132 1.50 -0.43 16.06
C ASP A 132 2.80 -1.08 15.58
N ILE A 133 3.33 -0.58 14.46
CA ILE A 133 4.56 -1.11 13.87
C ILE A 133 5.76 -0.77 14.76
N GLU A 134 5.83 0.46 15.25
CA GLU A 134 6.92 0.85 16.14
C GLU A 134 6.95 0.01 17.40
N ASP A 135 5.80 -0.24 18.00
CA ASP A 135 5.70 -1.09 19.20
C ASP A 135 6.13 -2.53 18.88
N ALA A 136 5.70 -3.06 17.74
CA ALA A 136 6.06 -4.40 17.32
C ALA A 136 7.56 -4.52 17.03
N VAL A 137 8.13 -3.54 16.35
CA VAL A 137 9.55 -3.51 16.05
C VAL A 137 10.38 -3.38 17.32
N ALA A 138 9.98 -2.50 18.22
CA ALA A 138 10.66 -2.32 19.48
C ALA A 138 10.64 -3.60 20.31
N TYR A 139 9.51 -4.30 20.33
CA TYR A 139 9.40 -5.59 21.01
C TYR A 139 10.31 -6.62 20.37
N TYR A 140 10.28 -6.71 19.03
CA TYR A 140 11.09 -7.66 18.28
C TYR A 140 12.58 -7.43 18.49
N GLU A 141 13.01 -6.19 18.46
CA GLU A 141 14.41 -5.84 18.71
C GLU A 141 14.84 -6.20 20.12
N ARG A 142 13.98 -6.00 21.10
CA ARG A 142 14.25 -6.37 22.48
C ARG A 142 14.46 -7.88 22.62
N VAL A 143 13.58 -8.65 22.00
CA VAL A 143 13.67 -10.12 22.03
C VAL A 143 14.93 -10.59 21.34
N GLN A 144 15.26 -10.03 20.19
CA GLN A 144 16.49 -10.35 19.50
C GLN A 144 17.72 -10.04 20.32
N LYS A 145 17.74 -8.89 20.97
CA LYS A 145 18.83 -8.48 21.82
C LYS A 145 19.03 -9.44 22.99
N GLN A 146 17.94 -9.86 23.61
CA GLN A 146 18.01 -10.84 24.69
C GLN A 146 18.51 -12.17 24.20
N ASN A 147 18.08 -12.61 23.03
CA ASN A 147 18.54 -13.86 22.44
C ASN A 147 20.01 -13.79 22.08
N GLU A 148 20.48 -12.68 21.53
CA GLU A 148 21.88 -12.48 21.22
C GLU A 148 22.73 -12.49 22.47
N LEU A 149 22.31 -11.82 23.52
CA LEU A 149 23.00 -11.81 24.78
C LEU A 149 23.03 -13.20 25.44
N GLY A 150 21.93 -13.92 25.33
CA GLY A 150 21.86 -15.28 25.83
C GLY A 150 22.67 -16.27 25.02
N ALA A 151 22.71 -16.09 23.70
CA ALA A 151 23.43 -16.98 22.81
C ALA A 151 24.94 -16.75 22.83
N ILE A 152 25.32 -15.49 22.87
CA ILE A 152 26.70 -15.09 22.97
C ILE A 152 27.18 -15.26 24.40
N GLY A 153 26.34 -15.44 25.29
CA GLY A 153 26.64 -15.70 26.61
C GLY A 153 27.23 -14.57 27.26
N ILE A 154 27.85 -14.87 27.83
CA ILE A 154 28.37 -14.15 28.56
C ILE A 154 29.43 -13.31 28.08
N LYS A 155 29.83 -13.47 26.88
CA LYS A 155 30.92 -12.73 26.41
C LYS A 155 30.59 -11.25 26.26
N THR A 156 29.34 -10.91 26.21
CA THR A 156 28.98 -9.55 26.30
C THR A 156 28.61 -9.14 27.68
N GLY A 157 28.62 -10.06 28.48
CA GLY A 157 28.27 -9.97 29.88
C GLY A 157 28.54 -8.78 30.48
#